data_a750c08a247eab829f5aac183341faa5
#
_entry.id   a750c08a247eab829f5aac183341faa5
#
_cell.length_a   1.000
_cell.length_b   1.000
_cell.length_c   1.000
_cell.angle_alpha   90.00
_cell.angle_beta   90.00
_cell.angle_gamma   90.00
#
_symmetry.space_group_name_H-M   'P 1'
#
loop_
_entity.id
_entity.type
_entity.pdbx_description
1 polymer ?
#
loop_
_entity_poly.entity_id
_entity_poly.type
_entity_poly.pdbx_seq_one_letter_code
_entity_poly.pdbx_strand_id
1 'polypeptide(L)'
;YPLQQMKKNIYESSLVDSRMQSYLQKIATGPKMSKNLTEVEAEDALTLILKDEVSKVKSAVFLIAARMKLETLEENIGYWKAMDKTTIRHPIQLNQLLQIADPFDGFNRAPYFGFYTIPVLAAMGLPTYGHSAPSLPPKFGITFEDILCKHYGVNPKGNHRQRVELIRQFEFGYINMQEAHPLLEKLRDLRIEIVKRTMLSTMEKILMPLEAQTGGNYLATSYFHRGYETSMIEVAKLSKFNLTVVGNGAEGTTLYGVHKPAKVFIESKKEKTKEISCQISTMFSEKTNSEIDDAYNALKSEEYDLPKFADWGELALKNGTGPAAPLIACQAGTLFHLCGLSLSFQEGYSAARKVLQEG
;
A
#
# COMPACT_ATOMS: atom_id res chain seq x y z
N TYR A 1 17.23 -39.42 23.92
CA TYR A 1 17.03 -38.45 22.83
C TYR A 1 15.66 -37.70 22.89
N PRO A 2 14.50 -38.32 23.07
CA PRO A 2 13.21 -37.59 23.08
C PRO A 2 13.01 -36.66 24.28
N LEU A 3 13.46 -37.06 25.47
CA LEU A 3 13.30 -36.28 26.71
C LEU A 3 14.16 -35.00 26.75
N GLN A 4 15.34 -35.03 26.15
CA GLN A 4 16.18 -33.82 26.04
C GLN A 4 15.61 -32.83 25.05
N GLN A 5 15.09 -33.30 23.92
CA GLN A 5 14.40 -32.47 22.92
C GLN A 5 13.12 -31.86 23.51
N MET A 6 12.36 -32.64 24.25
CA MET A 6 11.13 -32.18 24.92
C MET A 6 11.42 -31.13 25.99
N LYS A 7 12.46 -31.33 26.82
CA LYS A 7 12.89 -30.32 27.80
C LYS A 7 13.41 -29.03 27.14
N LYS A 8 14.13 -29.14 26.03
CA LYS A 8 14.60 -28.00 25.27
C LYS A 8 13.42 -27.19 24.68
N ASN A 9 12.45 -27.87 24.07
CA ASN A 9 11.26 -27.24 23.52
C ASN A 9 10.40 -26.53 24.59
N ILE A 10 10.24 -27.13 25.78
CA ILE A 10 9.52 -26.51 26.92
C ILE A 10 10.27 -25.26 27.40
N TYR A 11 11.58 -25.30 27.50
CA TYR A 11 12.39 -24.17 27.92
C TYR A 11 12.34 -23.03 26.91
N GLU A 12 12.48 -23.31 25.62
CA GLU A 12 12.36 -22.32 24.54
C GLU A 12 10.98 -21.69 24.49
N SER A 13 9.90 -22.47 24.63
CA SER A 13 8.52 -21.98 24.71
C SER A 13 8.32 -21.06 25.91
N SER A 14 8.90 -21.38 27.06
CA SER A 14 8.80 -20.53 28.27
C SER A 14 9.53 -19.20 28.12
N LEU A 15 10.66 -19.18 27.39
CA LEU A 15 11.41 -17.95 27.08
C LEU A 15 10.63 -17.03 26.11
N VAL A 16 10.02 -17.59 25.07
CA VAL A 16 9.19 -16.85 24.11
C VAL A 16 7.99 -16.22 24.85
N ASP A 17 7.29 -16.99 25.66
CA ASP A 17 6.17 -16.51 26.46
C ASP A 17 6.59 -15.40 27.43
N SER A 18 7.72 -15.52 28.08
CA SER A 18 8.30 -14.51 28.99
C SER A 18 8.60 -13.19 28.25
N ARG A 19 9.17 -13.25 27.04
CA ARG A 19 9.42 -12.03 26.22
C ARG A 19 8.13 -11.32 25.86
N MET A 20 7.18 -12.02 25.26
CA MET A 20 5.88 -11.43 24.88
C MET A 20 5.14 -10.87 26.11
N GLN A 21 5.19 -11.57 27.24
CA GLN A 21 4.59 -11.07 28.49
C GLN A 21 5.23 -9.74 28.93
N SER A 22 6.56 -9.61 28.84
CA SER A 22 7.25 -8.36 29.17
C SER A 22 6.83 -7.20 28.27
N TYR A 23 6.66 -7.45 26.96
CA TYR A 23 6.20 -6.44 26.01
C TYR A 23 4.75 -6.01 26.30
N LEU A 24 3.87 -6.96 26.57
CA LEU A 24 2.48 -6.66 26.96
C LEU A 24 2.40 -5.85 28.25
N GLN A 25 3.23 -6.17 29.25
CA GLN A 25 3.32 -5.39 30.50
C GLN A 25 3.77 -3.95 30.26
N LYS A 26 4.61 -3.69 29.25
CA LYS A 26 4.98 -2.32 28.88
C LYS A 26 3.84 -1.57 28.21
N ILE A 27 3.21 -2.14 27.18
CA ILE A 27 2.29 -1.40 26.31
C ILE A 27 0.82 -1.42 26.75
N ALA A 28 0.42 -2.38 27.59
CA ALA A 28 -0.98 -2.62 27.94
C ALA A 28 -1.35 -2.25 29.39
N THR A 29 -0.57 -1.41 30.04
CA THR A 29 -0.79 -1.03 31.46
C THR A 29 -1.84 0.07 31.63
N GLY A 30 -2.27 0.70 30.56
CA GLY A 30 -3.27 1.77 30.55
C GLY A 30 -2.73 3.13 30.10
N PRO A 31 -3.60 4.11 29.86
CA PRO A 31 -3.25 5.34 29.13
C PRO A 31 -2.11 6.16 29.72
N LYS A 32 -1.96 6.14 31.06
CA LYS A 32 -0.93 6.91 31.76
C LYS A 32 0.31 6.11 32.14
N MET A 33 0.23 4.79 32.11
CA MET A 33 1.27 3.90 32.63
C MET A 33 1.96 3.08 31.54
N SER A 34 1.37 3.01 30.37
CA SER A 34 1.96 2.31 29.22
C SER A 34 3.27 2.96 28.81
N LYS A 35 4.27 2.13 28.53
CA LYS A 35 5.60 2.53 28.08
C LYS A 35 5.79 2.15 26.62
N ASN A 36 6.72 2.82 25.95
CA ASN A 36 7.08 2.49 24.59
C ASN A 36 8.02 1.28 24.55
N LEU A 37 7.96 0.53 23.47
CA LEU A 37 8.98 -0.44 23.14
C LEU A 37 10.15 0.26 22.43
N THR A 38 11.33 -0.29 22.56
CA THR A 38 12.43 0.05 21.66
C THR A 38 12.18 -0.56 20.28
N GLU A 39 12.89 -0.11 19.27
CA GLU A 39 12.85 -0.68 17.93
C GLU A 39 13.07 -2.20 17.94
N VAL A 40 14.08 -2.67 18.72
CA VAL A 40 14.42 -4.09 18.82
C VAL A 40 13.30 -4.89 19.49
N GLU A 41 12.69 -4.38 20.55
CA GLU A 41 11.56 -5.02 21.22
C GLU A 41 10.33 -5.08 20.32
N ALA A 42 10.05 -4.02 19.56
CA ALA A 42 8.94 -3.96 18.63
C ALA A 42 9.13 -4.94 17.46
N GLU A 43 10.35 -5.02 16.93
CA GLU A 43 10.72 -5.99 15.89
C GLU A 43 10.58 -7.43 16.39
N ASP A 44 11.10 -7.73 17.58
CA ASP A 44 11.01 -9.06 18.17
C ASP A 44 9.55 -9.46 18.44
N ALA A 45 8.77 -8.58 19.06
CA ALA A 45 7.36 -8.85 19.37
C ALA A 45 6.55 -9.18 18.11
N LEU A 46 6.68 -8.39 17.05
CA LEU A 46 5.96 -8.68 15.81
C LEU A 46 6.53 -9.92 15.10
N THR A 47 7.81 -10.19 15.19
CA THR A 47 8.41 -11.42 14.65
C THR A 47 7.82 -12.67 15.31
N LEU A 48 7.64 -12.67 16.63
CA LEU A 48 7.00 -13.77 17.36
C LEU A 48 5.55 -14.00 16.88
N ILE A 49 4.82 -12.91 16.64
CA ILE A 49 3.44 -12.96 16.11
C ILE A 49 3.42 -13.52 14.68
N LEU A 50 4.26 -13.01 13.79
CA LEU A 50 4.33 -13.43 12.39
C LEU A 50 4.70 -14.91 12.25
N LYS A 51 5.59 -15.42 13.11
CA LYS A 51 6.01 -16.81 13.14
C LYS A 51 5.06 -17.75 13.87
N ASP A 52 3.95 -17.23 14.39
CA ASP A 52 2.96 -18.01 15.19
C ASP A 52 3.59 -18.68 16.43
N GLU A 53 4.60 -18.00 17.03
CA GLU A 53 5.29 -18.46 18.23
C GLU A 53 4.56 -18.08 19.53
N VAL A 54 3.52 -17.25 19.44
CA VAL A 54 2.67 -16.81 20.56
C VAL A 54 1.19 -17.04 20.23
N SER A 55 0.38 -17.21 21.27
CA SER A 55 -1.05 -17.47 21.09
C SER A 55 -1.78 -16.34 20.37
N LYS A 56 -2.84 -16.67 19.64
CA LYS A 56 -3.71 -15.68 18.96
C LYS A 56 -4.24 -14.62 19.92
N VAL A 57 -4.54 -15.00 21.16
CA VAL A 57 -5.01 -14.06 22.20
C VAL A 57 -3.93 -13.03 22.53
N LYS A 58 -2.68 -13.46 22.78
CA LYS A 58 -1.56 -12.55 23.03
C LYS A 58 -1.28 -11.66 21.84
N SER A 59 -1.34 -12.22 20.63
CA SER A 59 -1.18 -11.47 19.37
C SER A 59 -2.25 -10.39 19.22
N ALA A 60 -3.53 -10.71 19.45
CA ALA A 60 -4.63 -9.75 19.38
C ALA A 60 -4.47 -8.62 20.42
N VAL A 61 -4.18 -8.98 21.67
CA VAL A 61 -3.97 -8.01 22.75
C VAL A 61 -2.80 -7.10 22.43
N PHE A 62 -1.67 -7.64 21.94
CA PHE A 62 -0.50 -6.86 21.55
C PHE A 62 -0.83 -5.84 20.45
N LEU A 63 -1.44 -6.30 19.35
CA LEU A 63 -1.77 -5.46 18.20
C LEU A 63 -2.73 -4.32 18.59
N ILE A 64 -3.72 -4.60 19.42
CA ILE A 64 -4.69 -3.59 19.87
C ILE A 64 -4.06 -2.67 20.93
N ALA A 65 -3.29 -3.18 21.89
CA ALA A 65 -2.65 -2.36 22.90
C ALA A 65 -1.66 -1.37 22.28
N ALA A 66 -0.85 -1.81 21.31
CA ALA A 66 0.06 -0.94 20.54
C ALA A 66 -0.73 0.20 19.87
N ARG A 67 -1.84 -0.14 19.17
CA ARG A 67 -2.71 0.84 18.52
C ARG A 67 -3.34 1.83 19.50
N MET A 68 -3.81 1.35 20.65
CA MET A 68 -4.46 2.20 21.66
C MET A 68 -3.50 3.09 22.42
N LYS A 69 -2.25 2.63 22.60
CA LYS A 69 -1.16 3.42 23.16
C LYS A 69 -0.70 4.52 22.20
N LEU A 70 -0.94 4.38 20.92
CA LEU A 70 -0.35 5.10 19.79
C LEU A 70 1.13 4.74 19.62
N GLU A 71 1.44 4.10 18.54
CA GLU A 71 2.78 3.62 18.21
C GLU A 71 3.74 4.79 18.00
N THR A 72 4.93 4.68 18.56
CA THR A 72 6.00 5.64 18.28
C THR A 72 6.66 5.38 16.93
N LEU A 73 7.44 6.34 16.47
CA LEU A 73 8.25 6.16 15.26
C LEU A 73 9.19 4.96 15.38
N GLU A 74 9.87 4.84 16.51
CA GLU A 74 10.82 3.76 16.80
C GLU A 74 10.14 2.39 16.76
N GLU A 75 8.94 2.27 17.37
CA GLU A 75 8.12 1.06 17.32
C GLU A 75 7.69 0.73 15.90
N ASN A 76 7.22 1.71 15.12
CA ASN A 76 6.82 1.50 13.73
C ASN A 76 7.97 1.04 12.83
N ILE A 77 9.18 1.53 13.05
CA ILE A 77 10.39 1.04 12.38
C ILE A 77 10.64 -0.43 12.72
N GLY A 78 10.55 -0.80 13.99
CA GLY A 78 10.69 -2.19 14.45
C GLY A 78 9.64 -3.11 13.81
N TYR A 79 8.38 -2.71 13.81
CA TYR A 79 7.30 -3.47 13.18
C TYR A 79 7.52 -3.65 11.67
N TRP A 80 7.91 -2.58 10.98
CA TRP A 80 8.21 -2.67 9.55
C TRP A 80 9.39 -3.62 9.28
N LYS A 81 10.45 -3.55 10.07
CA LYS A 81 11.62 -4.45 9.94
C LYS A 81 11.23 -5.93 10.07
N ALA A 82 10.36 -6.27 11.03
CA ALA A 82 9.86 -7.63 11.20
C ALA A 82 9.13 -8.12 9.95
N MET A 83 8.30 -7.29 9.35
CA MET A 83 7.57 -7.61 8.12
C MET A 83 8.49 -7.66 6.89
N ASP A 84 9.41 -6.70 6.75
CA ASP A 84 10.34 -6.62 5.62
C ASP A 84 11.27 -7.83 5.55
N LYS A 85 11.78 -8.29 6.70
CA LYS A 85 12.62 -9.50 6.80
C LYS A 85 11.90 -10.78 6.38
N THR A 86 10.58 -10.83 6.45
CA THR A 86 9.76 -11.98 6.08
C THR A 86 9.11 -11.84 4.71
N THR A 87 9.37 -10.73 4.01
CA THR A 87 8.89 -10.49 2.65
C THR A 87 9.62 -11.37 1.64
N ILE A 88 8.87 -12.10 0.83
CA ILE A 88 9.41 -12.83 -0.33
C ILE A 88 9.62 -11.81 -1.45
N ARG A 89 10.87 -11.46 -1.71
CA ARG A 89 11.25 -10.46 -2.70
C ARG A 89 11.83 -11.12 -3.93
N HIS A 90 11.34 -10.73 -5.11
CA HIS A 90 11.83 -11.20 -6.39
C HIS A 90 12.55 -10.08 -7.14
N PRO A 91 13.76 -10.34 -7.66
CA PRO A 91 14.40 -9.44 -8.58
C PRO A 91 13.66 -9.47 -9.92
N ILE A 92 13.54 -8.29 -10.56
CA ILE A 92 12.95 -8.15 -11.89
C ILE A 92 13.87 -7.32 -12.79
N GLN A 93 14.03 -7.76 -14.05
CA GLN A 93 14.89 -7.08 -15.03
C GLN A 93 14.15 -5.92 -15.69
N LEU A 94 13.99 -4.85 -14.94
CA LEU A 94 13.47 -3.57 -15.40
C LEU A 94 14.38 -2.45 -14.91
N ASN A 95 14.47 -1.37 -15.69
CA ASN A 95 15.30 -0.21 -15.32
C ASN A 95 14.70 0.61 -14.20
N GLN A 96 13.37 0.66 -14.14
CA GLN A 96 12.59 1.33 -13.08
C GLN A 96 11.27 0.61 -12.89
N LEU A 97 10.70 0.73 -11.70
CA LEU A 97 9.45 0.07 -11.37
C LEU A 97 8.73 0.85 -10.28
N LEU A 98 7.51 1.28 -10.56
CA LEU A 98 6.64 1.92 -9.58
C LEU A 98 5.72 0.87 -8.93
N GLN A 99 5.71 0.85 -7.60
CA GLN A 99 4.71 0.15 -6.81
C GLN A 99 3.60 1.13 -6.42
N ILE A 100 2.35 0.81 -6.71
CA ILE A 100 1.19 1.48 -6.11
C ILE A 100 0.66 0.59 -5.00
N ALA A 101 0.68 1.09 -3.76
CA ALA A 101 0.19 0.40 -2.58
C ALA A 101 -0.87 1.25 -1.87
N ASP A 102 -2.12 1.03 -2.25
CA ASP A 102 -3.30 1.61 -1.61
C ASP A 102 -3.68 0.81 -0.35
N PRO A 103 -4.62 1.32 0.48
CA PRO A 103 -5.07 0.60 1.66
C PRO A 103 -5.62 -0.79 1.33
N PHE A 104 -5.15 -1.83 2.03
CA PHE A 104 -5.59 -3.22 1.82
C PHE A 104 -6.99 -3.51 2.35
N ASP A 105 -7.62 -2.57 3.04
CA ASP A 105 -9.05 -2.61 3.34
C ASP A 105 -9.92 -1.98 2.23
N GLY A 106 -9.28 -1.54 1.15
CA GLY A 106 -9.95 -1.10 -0.08
C GLY A 106 -10.62 0.27 0.00
N PHE A 107 -11.41 0.55 -0.99
CA PHE A 107 -12.19 1.79 -1.14
C PHE A 107 -13.64 1.44 -1.52
N ASN A 108 -14.61 2.28 -1.13
CA ASN A 108 -16.03 2.07 -1.38
C ASN A 108 -16.84 3.38 -1.48
N ARG A 109 -16.18 4.54 -1.45
CA ARG A 109 -16.82 5.86 -1.48
C ARG A 109 -16.27 6.79 -2.56
N ALA A 110 -14.96 6.71 -2.82
CA ALA A 110 -14.33 7.55 -3.83
C ALA A 110 -14.45 6.89 -5.22
N PRO A 111 -14.72 7.65 -6.28
CA PRO A 111 -14.61 7.16 -7.65
C PRO A 111 -13.13 6.98 -7.99
N TYR A 112 -12.61 5.81 -7.70
CA TYR A 112 -11.20 5.48 -7.78
C TYR A 112 -10.93 4.38 -8.79
N PHE A 113 -10.01 4.63 -9.72
CA PHE A 113 -9.68 3.76 -10.84
C PHE A 113 -8.19 3.38 -10.87
N GLY A 114 -7.54 3.31 -9.72
CA GLY A 114 -6.11 3.01 -9.63
C GLY A 114 -5.71 1.69 -10.29
N PHE A 115 -6.58 0.69 -10.28
CA PHE A 115 -6.37 -0.56 -11.02
C PHE A 115 -6.13 -0.29 -12.52
N TYR A 116 -6.94 0.56 -13.11
CA TYR A 116 -6.86 0.93 -14.54
C TYR A 116 -5.79 1.99 -14.82
N THR A 117 -5.28 2.68 -13.81
CA THR A 117 -4.17 3.64 -13.93
C THR A 117 -2.83 2.93 -14.15
N ILE A 118 -2.67 1.72 -13.63
CA ILE A 118 -1.42 0.94 -13.71
C ILE A 118 -0.97 0.69 -15.16
N PRO A 119 -1.79 0.12 -16.06
CA PRO A 119 -1.39 -0.07 -17.45
C PRO A 119 -1.15 1.25 -18.20
N VAL A 120 -1.83 2.33 -17.84
CA VAL A 120 -1.61 3.65 -18.44
C VAL A 120 -0.21 4.18 -18.10
N LEU A 121 0.21 4.06 -16.84
CA LEU A 121 1.57 4.44 -16.43
C LEU A 121 2.64 3.63 -17.16
N ALA A 122 2.43 2.33 -17.33
CA ALA A 122 3.34 1.49 -18.10
C ALA A 122 3.42 1.95 -19.56
N ALA A 123 2.30 2.24 -20.21
CA ALA A 123 2.25 2.75 -21.57
C ALA A 123 2.87 4.16 -21.70
N MET A 124 2.89 4.96 -20.62
CA MET A 124 3.63 6.23 -20.56
C MET A 124 5.15 6.04 -20.40
N GLY A 125 5.64 4.82 -20.25
CA GLY A 125 7.06 4.50 -20.08
C GLY A 125 7.51 4.38 -18.60
N LEU A 126 6.57 4.25 -17.66
CA LEU A 126 6.85 3.95 -16.25
C LEU A 126 6.27 2.57 -15.89
N PRO A 127 7.06 1.49 -15.99
CA PRO A 127 6.63 0.18 -15.52
C PRO A 127 6.04 0.25 -14.12
N THR A 128 4.82 -0.31 -13.95
CA THR A 128 4.06 -0.10 -12.73
C THR A 128 3.33 -1.39 -12.31
N TYR A 129 3.32 -1.69 -11.02
CA TYR A 129 2.48 -2.76 -10.49
C TYR A 129 1.69 -2.32 -9.27
N GLY A 130 0.55 -2.95 -9.06
CA GLY A 130 -0.25 -2.82 -7.85
C GLY A 130 0.16 -3.85 -6.80
N HIS A 131 0.48 -3.41 -5.60
CA HIS A 131 0.64 -4.27 -4.43
C HIS A 131 -0.63 -4.20 -3.60
N SER A 132 -1.32 -5.32 -3.43
CA SER A 132 -2.65 -5.36 -2.85
C SER A 132 -2.90 -6.66 -2.07
N ALA A 133 -4.09 -6.80 -1.54
CA ALA A 133 -4.56 -7.99 -0.86
C ALA A 133 -6.05 -8.18 -1.16
N PRO A 134 -6.61 -9.39 -1.01
CA PRO A 134 -8.04 -9.52 -0.83
C PRO A 134 -8.50 -8.63 0.32
N SER A 135 -9.65 -8.00 0.18
CA SER A 135 -10.10 -6.96 1.11
C SER A 135 -10.00 -7.35 2.58
N LEU A 136 -9.57 -6.42 3.40
CA LEU A 136 -9.38 -6.55 4.85
C LEU A 136 -10.37 -5.67 5.64
N PRO A 137 -10.58 -5.95 6.95
CA PRO A 137 -11.35 -5.07 7.81
C PRO A 137 -10.62 -3.73 8.05
N PRO A 138 -11.34 -2.68 8.48
CA PRO A 138 -12.76 -2.66 8.82
C PRO A 138 -13.68 -2.34 7.65
N LYS A 139 -13.17 -1.81 6.53
CA LYS A 139 -14.03 -1.36 5.42
C LYS A 139 -14.57 -2.50 4.57
N PHE A 140 -13.77 -3.52 4.31
CA PHE A 140 -14.06 -4.53 3.31
C PHE A 140 -14.47 -3.91 1.96
N GLY A 141 -13.82 -2.80 1.62
CA GLY A 141 -13.97 -2.13 0.34
C GLY A 141 -13.31 -2.93 -0.79
N ILE A 142 -13.30 -2.38 -1.99
CA ILE A 142 -12.72 -3.03 -3.16
C ILE A 142 -11.22 -2.76 -3.20
N THR A 143 -10.44 -3.80 -3.42
CA THR A 143 -8.99 -3.74 -3.63
C THR A 143 -8.64 -4.11 -5.07
N PHE A 144 -7.40 -3.88 -5.50
CA PHE A 144 -6.92 -4.33 -6.81
C PHE A 144 -7.01 -5.84 -6.96
N GLU A 145 -6.70 -6.60 -5.90
CA GLU A 145 -6.82 -8.04 -5.91
C GLU A 145 -8.28 -8.50 -6.03
N ASP A 146 -9.23 -7.79 -5.41
CA ASP A 146 -10.65 -8.07 -5.58
C ASP A 146 -11.11 -7.85 -7.01
N ILE A 147 -10.66 -6.76 -7.66
CA ILE A 147 -10.97 -6.50 -9.08
C ILE A 147 -10.44 -7.64 -9.95
N LEU A 148 -9.17 -7.98 -9.77
CA LEU A 148 -8.51 -9.02 -10.55
C LEU A 148 -9.19 -10.39 -10.39
N CYS A 149 -9.54 -10.77 -9.16
CA CYS A 149 -10.10 -12.08 -8.87
C CYS A 149 -11.62 -12.16 -9.07
N LYS A 150 -12.37 -11.15 -8.59
CA LYS A 150 -13.84 -11.20 -8.59
C LYS A 150 -14.45 -10.78 -9.92
N HIS A 151 -13.85 -9.80 -10.61
CA HIS A 151 -14.34 -9.32 -11.89
C HIS A 151 -13.71 -10.07 -13.07
N TYR A 152 -12.36 -10.17 -13.07
CA TYR A 152 -11.64 -10.84 -14.17
C TYR A 152 -11.45 -12.35 -13.99
N GLY A 153 -11.85 -12.91 -12.85
CA GLY A 153 -11.79 -14.36 -12.61
C GLY A 153 -10.38 -14.94 -12.49
N VAL A 154 -9.38 -14.11 -12.23
CA VAL A 154 -8.01 -14.58 -12.05
C VAL A 154 -7.90 -15.37 -10.74
N ASN A 155 -7.29 -16.57 -10.81
CA ASN A 155 -7.11 -17.40 -9.62
C ASN A 155 -6.17 -16.71 -8.60
N PRO A 156 -6.63 -16.43 -7.36
CA PRO A 156 -5.81 -15.81 -6.33
C PRO A 156 -4.61 -16.68 -5.90
N LYS A 157 -4.73 -18.00 -6.05
CA LYS A 157 -3.66 -18.98 -5.77
C LYS A 157 -2.76 -19.19 -6.99
N GLY A 158 -2.63 -18.19 -7.85
CA GLY A 158 -1.77 -18.25 -9.02
C GLY A 158 -0.29 -18.36 -8.65
N ASN A 159 0.52 -18.74 -9.61
CA ASN A 159 1.95 -18.85 -9.42
C ASN A 159 2.58 -17.44 -9.38
N HIS A 160 3.13 -17.04 -8.23
CA HIS A 160 3.82 -15.76 -8.06
C HIS A 160 4.86 -15.49 -9.15
N ARG A 161 5.63 -16.52 -9.55
CA ARG A 161 6.59 -16.41 -10.66
C ARG A 161 5.94 -16.03 -11.97
N GLN A 162 4.75 -16.55 -12.27
CA GLN A 162 4.03 -16.18 -13.49
C GLN A 162 3.60 -14.71 -13.44
N ARG A 163 3.12 -14.21 -12.29
CA ARG A 163 2.78 -12.78 -12.13
C ARG A 163 4.02 -11.90 -12.33
N VAL A 164 5.16 -12.27 -11.75
CA VAL A 164 6.42 -11.55 -11.95
C VAL A 164 6.85 -11.54 -13.41
N GLU A 165 6.73 -12.68 -14.11
CA GLU A 165 7.08 -12.79 -15.53
C GLU A 165 6.14 -11.95 -16.42
N LEU A 166 4.84 -11.92 -16.12
CA LEU A 166 3.88 -11.05 -16.81
C LEU A 166 4.23 -9.57 -16.62
N ILE A 167 4.60 -9.16 -15.39
CA ILE A 167 5.05 -7.78 -15.13
C ILE A 167 6.32 -7.47 -15.92
N ARG A 168 7.27 -8.40 -15.98
CA ARG A 168 8.48 -8.23 -16.79
C ARG A 168 8.18 -8.06 -18.29
N GLN A 169 7.22 -8.82 -18.78
CA GLN A 169 6.86 -8.84 -20.21
C GLN A 169 6.01 -7.64 -20.63
N PHE A 170 5.02 -7.29 -19.83
CA PHE A 170 4.04 -6.25 -20.14
C PHE A 170 4.31 -4.91 -19.45
N GLU A 171 5.31 -4.86 -18.57
CA GLU A 171 5.67 -3.69 -17.75
C GLU A 171 4.56 -3.24 -16.80
N PHE A 172 3.51 -4.03 -16.63
CA PHE A 172 2.48 -3.81 -15.62
C PHE A 172 1.91 -5.11 -15.06
N GLY A 173 1.27 -5.01 -13.89
CA GLY A 173 0.56 -6.13 -13.27
C GLY A 173 0.26 -5.91 -11.79
N TYR A 174 0.00 -6.99 -11.08
CA TYR A 174 -0.48 -6.98 -9.70
C TYR A 174 0.18 -8.09 -8.89
N ILE A 175 0.65 -7.74 -7.69
CA ILE A 175 1.22 -8.69 -6.72
C ILE A 175 0.36 -8.66 -5.47
N ASN A 176 -0.06 -9.82 -4.98
CA ASN A 176 -0.85 -9.90 -3.77
C ASN A 176 0.00 -10.20 -2.51
N MET A 177 -0.56 -9.83 -1.36
CA MET A 177 0.06 -10.05 -0.06
C MET A 177 0.20 -11.54 0.27
N GLN A 178 -0.71 -12.40 -0.19
CA GLN A 178 -0.68 -13.85 0.09
C GLN A 178 0.60 -14.50 -0.43
N GLU A 179 1.05 -14.08 -1.61
CA GLU A 179 2.25 -14.62 -2.26
C GLU A 179 3.52 -13.93 -1.76
N ALA A 180 3.47 -12.62 -1.58
CA ALA A 180 4.65 -11.82 -1.20
C ALA A 180 4.93 -11.84 0.31
N HIS A 181 3.91 -11.97 1.14
CA HIS A 181 4.01 -11.89 2.61
C HIS A 181 3.20 -13.00 3.28
N PRO A 182 3.54 -14.29 3.08
CA PRO A 182 2.72 -15.40 3.56
C PRO A 182 2.58 -15.45 5.08
N LEU A 183 3.58 -14.98 5.84
CA LEU A 183 3.47 -14.91 7.31
C LEU A 183 2.51 -13.80 7.76
N LEU A 184 2.49 -12.66 7.06
CA LEU A 184 1.52 -11.61 7.32
C LEU A 184 0.11 -12.05 6.92
N GLU A 185 -0.04 -12.79 5.83
CA GLU A 185 -1.33 -13.34 5.40
C GLU A 185 -1.92 -14.33 6.40
N LYS A 186 -1.11 -15.10 7.13
CA LYS A 186 -1.60 -15.96 8.22
C LYS A 186 -2.33 -15.20 9.32
N LEU A 187 -2.10 -13.91 9.45
CA LEU A 187 -2.81 -13.06 10.41
C LEU A 187 -4.18 -12.57 9.89
N ARG A 188 -4.61 -12.95 8.69
CA ARG A 188 -5.87 -12.48 8.09
C ARG A 188 -7.08 -12.73 9.00
N ASP A 189 -7.27 -13.96 9.46
CA ASP A 189 -8.40 -14.32 10.32
C ASP A 189 -8.36 -13.53 11.64
N LEU A 190 -7.17 -13.41 12.24
CA LEU A 190 -6.98 -12.60 13.45
C LEU A 190 -7.34 -11.13 13.21
N ARG A 191 -6.94 -10.57 12.07
CA ARG A 191 -7.26 -9.18 11.69
C ARG A 191 -8.76 -8.99 11.49
N ILE A 192 -9.46 -9.99 10.93
CA ILE A 192 -10.91 -9.98 10.78
C ILE A 192 -11.60 -9.97 12.15
N GLU A 193 -11.16 -10.82 13.09
CA GLU A 193 -11.71 -10.88 14.44
C GLU A 193 -11.44 -9.62 15.26
N ILE A 194 -10.26 -8.98 15.10
CA ILE A 194 -9.90 -7.71 15.74
C ILE A 194 -10.78 -6.55 15.24
N VAL A 195 -11.27 -6.58 14.01
CA VAL A 195 -12.12 -5.55 13.36
C VAL A 195 -11.43 -4.20 13.17
N LYS A 196 -10.39 -3.88 13.89
CA LYS A 196 -9.72 -2.56 13.90
C LYS A 196 -8.42 -2.59 13.12
N ARG A 197 -8.10 -1.45 12.49
CA ARG A 197 -6.76 -1.25 11.91
C ARG A 197 -5.72 -1.17 13.01
N THR A 198 -4.61 -1.86 12.80
CA THR A 198 -3.41 -1.80 13.64
C THR A 198 -2.26 -1.20 12.84
N MET A 199 -1.05 -1.12 13.38
CA MET A 199 0.14 -0.66 12.66
C MET A 199 0.39 -1.44 11.36
N LEU A 200 -0.08 -2.69 11.28
CA LEU A 200 0.05 -3.52 10.07
C LEU A 200 -0.52 -2.82 8.83
N SER A 201 -1.70 -2.19 8.96
CA SER A 201 -2.39 -1.50 7.86
C SER A 201 -1.61 -0.30 7.30
N THR A 202 -0.65 0.22 8.03
CA THR A 202 0.21 1.32 7.58
C THR A 202 1.52 0.79 7.01
N MET A 203 2.20 -0.10 7.75
CA MET A 203 3.54 -0.56 7.42
C MET A 203 3.56 -1.56 6.25
N GLU A 204 2.52 -2.37 6.07
CA GLU A 204 2.42 -3.33 4.97
C GLU A 204 2.50 -2.69 3.58
N LYS A 205 2.09 -1.44 3.44
CA LYS A 205 2.15 -0.69 2.17
C LYS A 205 3.57 -0.32 1.73
N ILE A 206 4.53 -0.33 2.66
CA ILE A 206 5.94 0.02 2.39
C ILE A 206 6.82 -1.23 2.22
N LEU A 207 6.21 -2.40 2.09
CA LEU A 207 6.92 -3.63 1.79
C LEU A 207 7.15 -3.74 0.28
N MET A 208 8.29 -4.26 -0.13
CA MET A 208 8.70 -4.35 -1.53
C MET A 208 8.79 -5.81 -1.99
N PRO A 209 7.77 -6.35 -2.65
CA PRO A 209 7.82 -7.72 -3.18
C PRO A 209 8.64 -7.86 -4.47
N LEU A 210 8.78 -6.79 -5.26
CA LEU A 210 9.58 -6.78 -6.49
C LEU A 210 10.69 -5.74 -6.40
N GLU A 211 11.89 -6.10 -6.82
CA GLU A 211 13.07 -5.24 -6.82
C GLU A 211 13.64 -5.13 -8.23
N ALA A 212 13.53 -3.95 -8.84
CA ALA A 212 14.18 -3.63 -10.10
C ALA A 212 15.70 -3.60 -9.91
N GLN A 213 16.42 -4.39 -10.73
CA GLN A 213 17.84 -4.64 -10.51
C GLN A 213 18.75 -3.51 -10.99
N THR A 214 18.36 -2.79 -12.03
CA THR A 214 19.22 -1.84 -12.75
C THR A 214 18.86 -0.38 -12.60
N GLY A 215 17.78 -0.06 -11.85
CA GLY A 215 17.27 1.30 -11.77
C GLY A 215 16.55 1.63 -10.48
N GLY A 216 15.60 2.54 -10.57
CA GLY A 216 14.85 3.04 -9.44
C GLY A 216 13.68 2.15 -9.05
N ASN A 217 13.60 1.85 -7.78
CA ASN A 217 12.40 1.29 -7.18
C ASN A 217 11.59 2.44 -6.57
N TYR A 218 10.38 2.66 -7.08
CA TYR A 218 9.52 3.75 -6.66
C TYR A 218 8.28 3.22 -5.95
N LEU A 219 7.78 3.97 -4.97
CA LEU A 219 6.56 3.68 -4.24
C LEU A 219 5.62 4.88 -4.30
N ALA A 220 4.37 4.67 -4.66
CA ALA A 220 3.27 5.58 -4.41
C ALA A 220 2.31 4.95 -3.39
N THR A 221 2.07 5.65 -2.31
CA THR A 221 1.17 5.21 -1.23
C THR A 221 0.51 6.40 -0.54
N SER A 222 -0.34 6.12 0.41
CA SER A 222 -1.16 7.15 1.05
C SER A 222 -1.31 6.93 2.55
N TYR A 223 -1.63 8.02 3.23
CA TYR A 223 -2.09 8.01 4.62
C TYR A 223 -3.49 8.65 4.71
N PHE A 224 -4.22 8.33 5.75
CA PHE A 224 -5.56 8.89 5.98
C PHE A 224 -5.58 9.88 7.15
N HIS A 225 -5.01 9.51 8.28
CA HIS A 225 -4.94 10.36 9.47
C HIS A 225 -3.61 11.09 9.57
N ARG A 226 -3.66 12.35 9.99
CA ARG A 226 -2.45 13.16 10.27
C ARG A 226 -1.56 12.48 11.30
N GLY A 227 -0.25 12.60 11.12
CA GLY A 227 0.78 12.01 11.99
C GLY A 227 1.35 10.70 11.46
N TYR A 228 0.61 9.94 10.65
CA TYR A 228 1.11 8.69 10.06
C TYR A 228 2.14 8.93 8.95
N GLU A 229 2.07 10.07 8.26
CA GLU A 229 3.02 10.46 7.22
C GLU A 229 4.45 10.44 7.72
N THR A 230 4.70 10.92 8.93
CA THR A 230 6.06 10.95 9.52
C THR A 230 6.64 9.55 9.63
N SER A 231 5.91 8.60 10.21
CA SER A 231 6.37 7.22 10.33
C SER A 231 6.57 6.56 8.97
N MET A 232 5.68 6.84 8.01
CA MET A 232 5.80 6.30 6.65
C MET A 232 7.03 6.82 5.92
N ILE A 233 7.33 8.12 6.05
CA ILE A 233 8.51 8.74 5.44
C ILE A 233 9.79 8.18 6.06
N GLU A 234 9.86 8.09 7.39
CA GLU A 234 11.06 7.57 8.07
C GLU A 234 11.30 6.08 7.75
N VAL A 235 10.24 5.27 7.66
CA VAL A 235 10.35 3.89 7.20
C VAL A 235 10.78 3.83 5.72
N ALA A 236 10.25 4.71 4.87
CA ALA A 236 10.65 4.78 3.46
C ALA A 236 12.15 5.08 3.29
N LYS A 237 12.72 5.94 4.15
CA LYS A 237 14.17 6.19 4.18
C LYS A 237 15.00 4.93 4.44
N LEU A 238 14.48 4.02 5.25
CA LEU A 238 15.15 2.75 5.58
C LEU A 238 14.88 1.66 4.55
N SER A 239 13.81 1.77 3.79
CA SER A 239 13.41 0.81 2.77
C SER A 239 14.37 0.81 1.57
N LYS A 240 14.18 -0.14 0.65
CA LYS A 240 14.92 -0.20 -0.61
C LYS A 240 14.33 0.69 -1.72
N PHE A 241 13.24 1.40 -1.48
CA PHE A 241 12.71 2.35 -2.46
C PHE A 241 13.67 3.53 -2.65
N ASN A 242 13.93 3.88 -3.89
CA ASN A 242 14.77 5.03 -4.26
C ASN A 242 13.99 6.35 -4.18
N LEU A 243 12.68 6.26 -4.45
CA LEU A 243 11.74 7.37 -4.36
C LEU A 243 10.42 6.85 -3.78
N THR A 244 9.87 7.57 -2.81
CA THR A 244 8.56 7.27 -2.22
C THR A 244 7.68 8.52 -2.23
N VAL A 245 6.49 8.37 -2.77
CA VAL A 245 5.43 9.38 -2.73
C VAL A 245 4.41 8.97 -1.70
N VAL A 246 4.19 9.80 -0.68
CA VAL A 246 3.24 9.56 0.41
C VAL A 246 2.26 10.72 0.49
N GLY A 247 0.99 10.51 0.16
CA GLY A 247 0.00 11.58 0.15
C GLY A 247 -1.33 11.21 0.82
N ASN A 248 -2.16 12.21 1.14
CA ASN A 248 -3.51 11.99 1.67
C ASN A 248 -4.57 12.15 0.58
N GLY A 249 -4.62 11.23 -0.34
CA GLY A 249 -5.58 11.25 -1.45
C GLY A 249 -7.01 10.89 -1.04
N ALA A 250 -7.87 10.85 -2.05
CA ALA A 250 -9.29 10.53 -1.89
C ALA A 250 -9.47 9.18 -1.18
N GLU A 251 -10.21 9.16 -0.09
CA GLU A 251 -10.44 7.96 0.75
C GLU A 251 -9.15 7.23 1.20
N GLY A 252 -8.00 7.91 1.20
CA GLY A 252 -6.72 7.31 1.52
C GLY A 252 -6.10 6.51 0.37
N THR A 253 -6.50 6.75 -0.86
CA THR A 253 -5.90 6.21 -2.09
C THR A 253 -4.82 7.15 -2.64
N THR A 254 -4.16 6.74 -3.72
CA THR A 254 -3.16 7.54 -4.42
C THR A 254 -3.76 8.52 -5.45
N LEU A 255 -5.05 8.80 -5.39
CA LEU A 255 -5.71 9.87 -6.15
C LEU A 255 -5.60 11.18 -5.36
N TYR A 256 -4.55 11.97 -5.63
CA TYR A 256 -4.22 13.19 -4.88
C TYR A 256 -4.91 14.43 -5.43
N GLY A 257 -5.43 15.27 -4.54
CA GLY A 257 -5.83 16.64 -4.84
C GLY A 257 -7.15 16.83 -5.60
N VAL A 258 -7.94 15.79 -5.80
CA VAL A 258 -9.16 15.87 -6.63
C VAL A 258 -10.31 16.54 -5.89
N HIS A 259 -10.75 16.01 -4.76
CA HIS A 259 -11.92 16.56 -4.04
C HIS A 259 -11.56 17.54 -2.91
N LYS A 260 -10.30 17.55 -2.53
CA LYS A 260 -9.72 18.46 -1.52
C LYS A 260 -8.21 18.54 -1.73
N PRO A 261 -7.55 19.59 -1.26
CA PRO A 261 -6.10 19.66 -1.28
C PRO A 261 -5.47 18.46 -0.58
N ALA A 262 -4.47 17.86 -1.19
CA ALA A 262 -3.70 16.77 -0.63
C ALA A 262 -2.28 17.25 -0.32
N LYS A 263 -1.80 16.96 0.90
CA LYS A 263 -0.39 17.05 1.22
C LYS A 263 0.32 15.81 0.74
N VAL A 264 1.33 16.01 -0.08
CA VAL A 264 2.12 14.93 -0.67
C VAL A 264 3.58 15.15 -0.31
N PHE A 265 4.20 14.11 0.21
CA PHE A 265 5.61 14.08 0.55
C PHE A 265 6.35 13.20 -0.45
N ILE A 266 7.45 13.72 -0.96
CA ILE A 266 8.37 12.99 -1.83
C ILE A 266 9.65 12.75 -1.03
N GLU A 267 9.90 11.49 -0.70
CA GLU A 267 11.15 11.04 -0.10
C GLU A 267 12.04 10.44 -1.17
N SER A 268 13.27 10.89 -1.24
CA SER A 268 14.25 10.40 -2.21
C SER A 268 15.59 10.13 -1.52
N LYS A 269 16.27 9.06 -1.90
CA LYS A 269 17.62 8.76 -1.41
C LYS A 269 18.67 9.82 -1.76
N LYS A 270 18.36 10.70 -2.72
CA LYS A 270 19.29 11.71 -3.26
C LYS A 270 19.05 13.11 -2.70
N GLU A 271 17.86 13.39 -2.23
CA GLU A 271 17.44 14.74 -1.85
C GLU A 271 16.70 14.74 -0.51
N LYS A 272 16.58 15.91 0.10
CA LYS A 272 15.73 16.07 1.29
C LYS A 272 14.26 15.85 0.93
N THR A 273 13.50 15.28 1.86
CA THR A 273 12.04 15.12 1.73
C THR A 273 11.41 16.46 1.33
N LYS A 274 10.61 16.44 0.26
CA LYS A 274 9.86 17.61 -0.21
C LYS A 274 8.39 17.45 0.16
N GLU A 275 7.74 18.52 0.61
CA GLU A 275 6.29 18.61 0.80
C GLU A 275 5.70 19.41 -0.36
N ILE A 276 4.67 18.87 -1.01
CA ILE A 276 3.95 19.51 -2.11
C ILE A 276 2.46 19.51 -1.77
N SER A 277 1.79 20.62 -2.01
CA SER A 277 0.32 20.68 -1.98
C SER A 277 -0.23 20.36 -3.37
N CYS A 278 -0.93 19.25 -3.49
CA CYS A 278 -1.63 18.86 -4.70
C CYS A 278 -3.10 19.29 -4.63
N GLN A 279 -3.53 20.10 -5.57
CA GLN A 279 -4.92 20.50 -5.75
C GLN A 279 -5.16 20.69 -7.25
N ILE A 280 -6.20 20.08 -7.80
CA ILE A 280 -6.43 20.10 -9.27
C ILE A 280 -6.48 21.53 -9.83
N SER A 281 -7.03 22.50 -9.09
CA SER A 281 -7.09 23.92 -9.52
C SER A 281 -5.72 24.61 -9.65
N THR A 282 -4.68 24.07 -9.01
CA THR A 282 -3.30 24.60 -9.09
C THR A 282 -2.37 23.72 -9.89
N MET A 283 -2.74 22.46 -10.11
CA MET A 283 -1.96 21.48 -10.85
C MET A 283 -2.21 21.55 -12.37
N PHE A 284 -3.42 21.91 -12.76
CA PHE A 284 -3.89 21.79 -14.13
C PHE A 284 -4.46 23.11 -14.67
N SER A 285 -4.56 23.19 -16.00
CA SER A 285 -5.29 24.28 -16.66
C SER A 285 -6.76 24.29 -16.25
N GLU A 286 -7.42 25.44 -16.37
CA GLU A 286 -8.84 25.60 -16.00
C GLU A 286 -9.72 24.59 -16.74
N LYS A 287 -9.47 24.34 -18.02
CA LYS A 287 -10.19 23.33 -18.80
C LYS A 287 -10.00 21.92 -18.23
N THR A 288 -8.78 21.52 -17.92
CA THR A 288 -8.45 20.19 -17.37
C THR A 288 -9.02 20.03 -15.97
N ASN A 289 -8.93 21.08 -15.15
CA ASN A 289 -9.51 21.08 -13.82
C ASN A 289 -11.02 20.85 -13.86
N SER A 290 -11.77 21.56 -14.74
CA SER A 290 -13.19 21.36 -14.91
C SER A 290 -13.53 19.94 -15.37
N GLU A 291 -12.79 19.39 -16.32
CA GLU A 291 -12.97 18.01 -16.81
C GLU A 291 -12.84 16.98 -15.69
N ILE A 292 -11.80 17.11 -14.85
CA ILE A 292 -11.55 16.21 -13.72
C ILE A 292 -12.64 16.35 -12.64
N ASP A 293 -12.99 17.60 -12.29
CA ASP A 293 -13.98 17.89 -11.24
C ASP A 293 -15.38 17.41 -11.64
N ASP A 294 -15.76 17.64 -12.89
CA ASP A 294 -17.04 17.16 -13.45
C ASP A 294 -17.11 15.63 -13.41
N ALA A 295 -16.04 14.94 -13.82
CA ALA A 295 -15.95 13.48 -13.76
C ALA A 295 -16.07 12.95 -12.33
N TYR A 296 -15.35 13.56 -11.39
CA TYR A 296 -15.42 13.17 -9.98
C TYR A 296 -16.80 13.39 -9.39
N ASN A 297 -17.39 14.56 -9.64
CA ASN A 297 -18.71 14.93 -9.11
C ASN A 297 -19.83 14.06 -9.70
N ALA A 298 -19.74 13.66 -10.97
CA ALA A 298 -20.69 12.75 -11.59
C ALA A 298 -20.68 11.35 -10.95
N LEU A 299 -19.50 10.89 -10.51
CA LEU A 299 -19.32 9.53 -10.02
C LEU A 299 -19.38 9.38 -8.49
N LYS A 300 -19.12 10.45 -7.72
CA LYS A 300 -19.03 10.37 -6.24
C LYS A 300 -20.33 9.99 -5.54
N SER A 301 -21.47 10.20 -6.20
CA SER A 301 -22.82 9.86 -5.69
C SER A 301 -23.30 8.49 -6.16
N GLU A 302 -22.56 7.84 -7.05
CA GLU A 302 -22.90 6.52 -7.54
C GLU A 302 -22.63 5.46 -6.45
N GLU A 303 -23.57 4.53 -6.31
CA GLU A 303 -23.33 3.35 -5.48
C GLU A 303 -22.18 2.52 -6.08
N TYR A 304 -21.27 2.10 -5.23
CA TYR A 304 -20.09 1.37 -5.69
C TYR A 304 -20.48 -0.06 -6.08
N ASP A 305 -20.63 -0.27 -7.38
CA ASP A 305 -20.87 -1.56 -8.02
C ASP A 305 -19.62 -1.96 -8.83
N LEU A 306 -18.96 -3.05 -8.46
CA LEU A 306 -17.71 -3.47 -9.08
C LEU A 306 -17.83 -3.68 -10.60
N PRO A 307 -18.82 -4.41 -11.14
CA PRO A 307 -19.01 -4.54 -12.59
C PRO A 307 -19.10 -3.20 -13.29
N LYS A 308 -19.93 -2.28 -12.79
CA LYS A 308 -20.13 -0.95 -13.36
C LYS A 308 -18.83 -0.12 -13.37
N PHE A 309 -18.08 -0.13 -12.27
CA PHE A 309 -16.78 0.55 -12.19
C PHE A 309 -15.76 -0.06 -13.12
N ALA A 310 -15.76 -1.40 -13.27
CA ALA A 310 -14.89 -2.09 -14.21
C ALA A 310 -15.23 -1.70 -15.65
N ASP A 311 -16.49 -1.66 -16.03
CA ASP A 311 -16.94 -1.23 -17.35
C ASP A 311 -16.46 0.19 -17.69
N TRP A 312 -16.51 1.13 -16.75
CA TRP A 312 -16.00 2.49 -16.93
C TRP A 312 -14.49 2.53 -17.08
N GLY A 313 -13.78 1.73 -16.28
CA GLY A 313 -12.34 1.61 -16.39
C GLY A 313 -11.89 1.01 -17.73
N GLU A 314 -12.56 -0.04 -18.18
CA GLU A 314 -12.30 -0.67 -19.48
C GLU A 314 -12.64 0.27 -20.66
N LEU A 315 -13.75 1.00 -20.57
CA LEU A 315 -14.12 1.98 -21.60
C LEU A 315 -13.03 3.06 -21.72
N ALA A 316 -12.50 3.53 -20.60
CA ALA A 316 -11.39 4.48 -20.58
C ALA A 316 -10.12 3.92 -21.24
N LEU A 317 -9.77 2.66 -20.96
CA LEU A 317 -8.59 2.03 -21.55
C LEU A 317 -8.75 1.77 -23.05
N LYS A 318 -9.95 1.39 -23.51
CA LYS A 318 -10.21 1.06 -24.91
C LYS A 318 -10.28 2.28 -25.83
N ASN A 319 -10.86 3.36 -25.36
CA ASN A 319 -11.27 4.47 -26.23
C ASN A 319 -10.87 5.86 -25.69
N GLY A 320 -10.27 5.94 -24.51
CA GLY A 320 -9.99 7.21 -23.85
C GLY A 320 -11.23 8.02 -23.46
N THR A 321 -12.39 7.37 -23.39
CA THR A 321 -13.69 8.00 -23.16
C THR A 321 -14.34 7.51 -21.87
N GLY A 322 -15.53 8.04 -21.56
CA GLY A 322 -16.29 7.71 -20.37
C GLY A 322 -15.83 8.47 -19.12
N PRO A 323 -16.59 8.33 -18.03
CA PRO A 323 -16.41 9.15 -16.84
C PRO A 323 -15.13 8.82 -16.05
N ALA A 324 -14.54 7.63 -16.23
CA ALA A 324 -13.30 7.24 -15.56
C ALA A 324 -12.04 7.83 -16.21
N ALA A 325 -12.07 8.13 -17.52
CA ALA A 325 -10.88 8.54 -18.26
C ALA A 325 -10.18 9.79 -17.70
N PRO A 326 -10.86 10.88 -17.31
CA PRO A 326 -10.22 12.04 -16.70
C PRO A 326 -9.58 11.72 -15.34
N LEU A 327 -10.18 10.85 -14.53
CA LEU A 327 -9.68 10.46 -13.22
C LEU A 327 -8.44 9.55 -13.34
N ILE A 328 -8.45 8.62 -14.28
CA ILE A 328 -7.28 7.76 -14.59
C ILE A 328 -6.13 8.64 -15.08
N ALA A 329 -6.38 9.55 -16.01
CA ALA A 329 -5.37 10.47 -16.54
C ALA A 329 -4.82 11.41 -15.46
N CYS A 330 -5.68 11.90 -14.56
CA CYS A 330 -5.29 12.72 -13.44
C CYS A 330 -4.32 11.97 -12.51
N GLN A 331 -4.66 10.75 -12.11
CA GLN A 331 -3.80 9.95 -11.25
C GLN A 331 -2.49 9.56 -11.95
N ALA A 332 -2.57 9.04 -13.18
CA ALA A 332 -1.38 8.64 -13.93
C ALA A 332 -0.43 9.83 -14.16
N GLY A 333 -0.94 10.95 -14.65
CA GLY A 333 -0.15 12.15 -14.90
C GLY A 333 0.44 12.74 -13.63
N THR A 334 -0.30 12.73 -12.53
CA THR A 334 0.18 13.19 -11.23
C THR A 334 1.32 12.32 -10.71
N LEU A 335 1.17 10.99 -10.71
CA LEU A 335 2.22 10.07 -10.27
C LEU A 335 3.46 10.13 -11.19
N PHE A 336 3.25 10.24 -12.50
CA PHE A 336 4.33 10.38 -13.47
C PHE A 336 5.17 11.64 -13.21
N HIS A 337 4.51 12.79 -12.94
CA HIS A 337 5.19 14.03 -12.57
C HIS A 337 5.91 13.93 -11.23
N LEU A 338 5.27 13.36 -10.20
CA LEU A 338 5.88 13.20 -8.87
C LEU A 338 7.08 12.24 -8.87
N CYS A 339 7.14 11.32 -9.84
CA CYS A 339 8.32 10.48 -10.12
C CYS A 339 9.41 11.21 -10.95
N GLY A 340 9.21 12.48 -11.30
CA GLY A 340 10.19 13.29 -12.02
C GLY A 340 10.26 13.03 -13.53
N LEU A 341 9.19 12.49 -14.13
CA LEU A 341 9.17 12.06 -15.53
C LEU A 341 8.43 13.03 -16.48
N SER A 342 7.87 14.11 -15.96
CA SER A 342 7.32 15.22 -16.75
C SER A 342 7.67 16.56 -16.12
N LEU A 343 7.65 17.65 -16.91
CA LEU A 343 7.99 18.99 -16.44
C LEU A 343 6.88 19.62 -15.58
N SER A 344 5.64 19.16 -15.77
CA SER A 344 4.48 19.66 -15.02
C SER A 344 3.40 18.58 -14.85
N PHE A 345 2.48 18.80 -13.91
CA PHE A 345 1.29 17.96 -13.76
C PHE A 345 0.44 17.97 -15.05
N GLN A 346 0.28 19.13 -15.68
CA GLN A 346 -0.50 19.29 -16.92
C GLN A 346 0.11 18.49 -18.07
N GLU A 347 1.43 18.47 -18.20
CA GLU A 347 2.12 17.65 -19.20
C GLU A 347 1.92 16.15 -18.94
N GLY A 348 2.04 15.72 -17.69
CA GLY A 348 1.76 14.33 -17.29
C GLY A 348 0.31 13.93 -17.60
N TYR A 349 -0.66 14.79 -17.29
CA TYR A 349 -2.07 14.57 -17.64
C TYR A 349 -2.27 14.43 -19.15
N SER A 350 -1.68 15.33 -19.93
CA SER A 350 -1.78 15.31 -21.40
C SER A 350 -1.19 14.05 -21.99
N ALA A 351 -0.06 13.58 -21.48
CA ALA A 351 0.56 12.33 -21.88
C ALA A 351 -0.35 11.12 -21.57
N ALA A 352 -0.94 11.08 -20.38
CA ALA A 352 -1.88 10.03 -20.01
C ALA A 352 -3.14 10.03 -20.88
N ARG A 353 -3.68 11.21 -21.19
CA ARG A 353 -4.85 11.34 -22.09
C ARG A 353 -4.52 10.84 -23.50
N LYS A 354 -3.31 11.15 -24.00
CA LYS A 354 -2.84 10.66 -25.30
C LYS A 354 -2.79 9.13 -25.32
N VAL A 355 -2.18 8.51 -24.33
CA VAL A 355 -2.12 7.04 -24.20
C VAL A 355 -3.52 6.42 -24.22
N LEU A 356 -4.45 6.98 -23.44
CA LEU A 356 -5.83 6.49 -23.39
C LEU A 356 -6.59 6.64 -24.73
N GLN A 357 -6.24 7.64 -25.57
CA GLN A 357 -6.84 7.84 -26.89
C GLN A 357 -6.27 6.92 -27.96
N GLU A 358 -5.05 6.49 -27.78
CA GLU A 358 -4.36 5.58 -28.73
C GLU A 358 -4.73 4.10 -28.50
N GLY A 359 -5.31 3.74 -27.34
CA GLY A 359 -5.76 2.40 -26.96
C GLY A 359 -4.67 1.56 -26.34
#